data_3b478f9311a000259485d0a49ac38647
#
_entry.id   3b478f9311a000259485d0a49ac38647
#
_cell.length_a   1.000
_cell.length_b   1.000
_cell.length_c   1.000
_cell.angle_alpha   90.00
_cell.angle_beta   90.00
_cell.angle_gamma   90.00
#
_symmetry.space_group_name_H-M   'P 1'
#
loop_
_entity.id
_entity.type
_entity.pdbx_description
1 polymer ?
#
loop_
_entity_poly.entity_id
_entity_poly.type
_entity_poly.pdbx_seq_one_letter_code
_entity_poly.pdbx_strand_id
1 'polypeptide(L)'
;MPSAREALLDSAQSALRTRPWTAVRMVDVAARAGFSRQTLYNEFGSKDGLAHALVRRAADGYLAGVDRTLGAGRRRGDGPAELARWTVRAARANVLVMALLTGVWGEHLPGPGDPPDGRRTDTALPTPTELLTLVRDRAVAALGREVPPRDPAELALTCEIALRLALSYALVPADPVAPPGVSAPNRTAAARSHR
;
A
#
# COMPACT_ATOMS: atom_id res chain seq x y z
N MET A 1 22.44 -7.72 -8.05
CA MET A 1 22.56 -7.58 -6.57
C MET A 1 21.78 -6.34 -6.17
N PRO A 2 20.93 -6.37 -5.14
CA PRO A 2 20.26 -5.17 -4.66
C PRO A 2 21.31 -4.14 -4.20
N SER A 3 21.03 -2.85 -4.40
CA SER A 3 21.89 -1.78 -3.91
C SER A 3 21.92 -1.77 -2.38
N ALA A 4 22.95 -1.14 -1.78
CA ALA A 4 23.02 -0.96 -0.33
C ALA A 4 21.75 -0.26 0.19
N ARG A 5 21.28 0.76 -0.55
CA ARG A 5 20.06 1.49 -0.24
C ARG A 5 18.83 0.58 -0.19
N GLU A 6 18.64 -0.31 -1.17
CA GLU A 6 17.51 -1.25 -1.21
C GLU A 6 17.56 -2.26 -0.06
N ALA A 7 18.73 -2.85 0.20
CA ALA A 7 18.88 -3.80 1.30
C ALA A 7 18.61 -3.15 2.68
N LEU A 8 19.03 -1.90 2.88
CA LEU A 8 18.75 -1.14 4.09
C LEU A 8 17.25 -0.82 4.24
N LEU A 9 16.58 -0.45 3.14
CA LEU A 9 15.11 -0.23 3.15
C LEU A 9 14.35 -1.54 3.41
N ASP A 10 14.79 -2.68 2.86
CA ASP A 10 14.17 -3.98 3.12
C ASP A 10 14.33 -4.38 4.59
N SER A 11 15.50 -4.15 5.17
CA SER A 11 15.75 -4.36 6.59
C SER A 11 14.84 -3.51 7.47
N ALA A 12 14.69 -2.21 7.16
CA ALA A 12 13.81 -1.30 7.89
C ALA A 12 12.34 -1.70 7.77
N GLN A 13 11.89 -2.07 6.57
CA GLN A 13 10.52 -2.55 6.34
C GLN A 13 10.23 -3.85 7.09
N SER A 14 11.19 -4.76 7.12
CA SER A 14 11.09 -6.00 7.90
C SER A 14 10.99 -5.72 9.41
N ALA A 15 11.72 -4.72 9.92
CA ALA A 15 11.65 -4.32 11.32
C ALA A 15 10.26 -3.78 11.70
N LEU A 16 9.59 -3.01 10.82
CA LEU A 16 8.24 -2.50 11.03
C LEU A 16 7.17 -3.59 11.17
N ARG A 17 7.42 -4.79 10.67
CA ARG A 17 6.49 -5.92 10.82
C ARG A 17 6.43 -6.47 12.24
N THR A 18 7.47 -6.23 13.05
CA THR A 18 7.66 -6.85 14.36
C THR A 18 7.71 -5.85 15.50
N ARG A 19 7.93 -4.57 15.24
CA ARG A 19 8.07 -3.54 16.26
C ARG A 19 7.65 -2.17 15.74
N PRO A 20 7.19 -1.24 16.61
CA PRO A 20 6.86 0.12 16.24
C PRO A 20 8.11 0.89 15.77
N TRP A 21 7.92 1.87 14.91
CA TRP A 21 9.02 2.69 14.36
C TRP A 21 9.86 3.36 15.43
N THR A 22 9.23 3.79 16.53
CA THR A 22 9.93 4.37 17.68
C THR A 22 11.01 3.45 18.24
N ALA A 23 10.75 2.13 18.24
CA ALA A 23 11.68 1.10 18.72
C ALA A 23 12.67 0.60 17.65
N VAL A 24 12.55 1.05 16.38
CA VAL A 24 13.51 0.72 15.32
C VAL A 24 14.77 1.55 15.52
N ARG A 25 15.93 0.89 15.64
CA ARG A 25 17.24 1.54 15.81
C ARG A 25 18.03 1.45 14.52
N MET A 26 18.68 2.56 14.14
CA MET A 26 19.51 2.64 12.93
C MET A 26 20.62 1.58 12.89
N VAL A 27 21.24 1.30 14.03
CA VAL A 27 22.29 0.28 14.15
C VAL A 27 21.77 -1.12 13.84
N ASP A 28 20.56 -1.45 14.29
CA ASP A 28 19.96 -2.78 14.06
C ASP A 28 19.58 -2.95 12.58
N VAL A 29 19.10 -1.87 11.93
CA VAL A 29 18.79 -1.86 10.50
C VAL A 29 20.06 -2.12 9.68
N ALA A 30 21.16 -1.42 9.97
CA ALA A 30 22.41 -1.57 9.28
C ALA A 30 22.99 -2.97 9.45
N ALA A 31 23.08 -3.46 10.69
CA ALA A 31 23.58 -4.79 11.02
C ALA A 31 22.79 -5.91 10.31
N ARG A 32 21.44 -5.82 10.33
CA ARG A 32 20.58 -6.81 9.65
C ARG A 32 20.75 -6.80 8.13
N ALA A 33 20.99 -5.63 7.54
CA ALA A 33 21.25 -5.50 6.11
C ALA A 33 22.67 -5.88 5.68
N GLY A 34 23.57 -6.16 6.63
CA GLY A 34 24.97 -6.49 6.36
C GLY A 34 25.84 -5.27 6.02
N PHE A 35 25.43 -4.08 6.44
CA PHE A 35 26.16 -2.83 6.19
C PHE A 35 26.59 -2.14 7.48
N SER A 36 27.58 -1.23 7.34
CA SER A 36 28.02 -0.41 8.45
C SER A 36 27.00 0.67 8.80
N ARG A 37 27.02 1.13 10.05
CA ARG A 37 26.26 2.31 10.46
C ARG A 37 26.58 3.53 9.59
N GLN A 38 27.86 3.71 9.25
CA GLN A 38 28.31 4.81 8.39
C GLN A 38 27.66 4.76 7.00
N THR A 39 27.58 3.58 6.39
CA THR A 39 26.90 3.39 5.11
C THR A 39 25.43 3.81 5.18
N LEU A 40 24.73 3.43 6.25
CA LEU A 40 23.33 3.80 6.45
C LEU A 40 23.15 5.31 6.60
N TYR A 41 24.03 5.98 7.39
CA TYR A 41 23.98 7.43 7.53
C TYR A 41 24.37 8.16 6.25
N ASN A 42 25.30 7.63 5.45
CA ASN A 42 25.65 8.19 4.15
C ASN A 42 24.45 8.12 3.17
N GLU A 43 23.64 7.04 3.22
CA GLU A 43 22.48 6.84 2.34
C GLU A 43 21.26 7.68 2.72
N PHE A 44 21.00 7.88 4.01
CA PHE A 44 19.75 8.45 4.48
C PHE A 44 19.91 9.67 5.38
N GLY A 45 21.11 10.01 5.83
CA GLY A 45 21.41 11.13 6.71
C GLY A 45 20.91 10.94 8.14
N SER A 46 19.66 10.56 8.32
CA SER A 46 19.00 10.45 9.63
C SER A 46 17.99 9.32 9.68
N LYS A 47 17.39 9.09 10.86
CA LYS A 47 16.25 8.18 11.01
C LYS A 47 15.01 8.70 10.25
N ASP A 48 14.83 10.02 10.20
CA ASP A 48 13.73 10.64 9.47
C ASP A 48 13.95 10.54 7.95
N GLY A 49 15.20 10.68 7.47
CA GLY A 49 15.54 10.42 6.08
C GLY A 49 15.30 8.97 5.66
N LEU A 50 15.59 8.01 6.54
CA LEU A 50 15.24 6.60 6.33
C LEU A 50 13.72 6.40 6.33
N ALA A 51 12.99 7.04 7.26
CA ALA A 51 11.53 7.02 7.32
C ALA A 51 10.91 7.54 6.02
N HIS A 52 11.34 8.72 5.59
CA HIS A 52 10.89 9.34 4.34
C HIS A 52 11.12 8.43 3.12
N ALA A 53 12.34 7.88 3.00
CA ALA A 53 12.68 6.97 1.90
C ALA A 53 11.84 5.68 1.92
N LEU A 54 11.50 5.17 3.10
CA LEU A 54 10.68 3.98 3.26
C LEU A 54 9.22 4.23 2.83
N VAL A 55 8.65 5.37 3.25
CA VAL A 55 7.31 5.81 2.85
C VAL A 55 7.25 6.08 1.35
N ARG A 56 8.26 6.76 0.79
CA ARG A 56 8.37 7.03 -0.65
C ARG A 56 8.39 5.72 -1.44
N ARG A 57 9.21 4.75 -1.02
CA ARG A 57 9.24 3.43 -1.67
C ARG A 57 7.88 2.73 -1.64
N ALA A 58 7.12 2.88 -0.55
CA ALA A 58 5.78 2.32 -0.45
C ALA A 58 4.82 2.97 -1.44
N ALA A 59 4.88 4.31 -1.59
CA ALA A 59 4.09 5.06 -2.57
C ALA A 59 4.42 4.65 -4.01
N ASP A 60 5.71 4.61 -4.35
CA ASP A 60 6.18 4.23 -5.69
C ASP A 60 5.80 2.79 -6.03
N GLY A 61 5.94 1.87 -5.07
CA GLY A 61 5.54 0.47 -5.23
C GLY A 61 4.03 0.30 -5.45
N TYR A 62 3.21 1.09 -4.73
CA TYR A 62 1.76 1.11 -4.92
C TYR A 62 1.40 1.61 -6.31
N LEU A 63 1.96 2.74 -6.75
CA LEU A 63 1.71 3.32 -8.07
C LEU A 63 2.17 2.41 -9.21
N ALA A 64 3.33 1.78 -9.08
CA ALA A 64 3.79 0.79 -10.04
C ALA A 64 2.84 -0.42 -10.13
N GLY A 65 2.24 -0.81 -9.01
CA GLY A 65 1.20 -1.84 -8.97
C GLY A 65 -0.09 -1.41 -9.67
N VAL A 66 -0.49 -0.15 -9.52
CA VAL A 66 -1.61 0.45 -10.26
C VAL A 66 -1.36 0.34 -11.77
N ASP A 67 -0.20 0.77 -12.24
CA ASP A 67 0.16 0.74 -13.66
C ASP A 67 0.11 -0.69 -14.24
N ARG A 68 0.66 -1.67 -13.51
CA ARG A 68 0.59 -3.09 -13.92
C ARG A 68 -0.84 -3.62 -13.98
N THR A 69 -1.65 -3.25 -12.99
CA THR A 69 -3.05 -3.69 -12.89
C THR A 69 -3.88 -3.13 -14.02
N LEU A 70 -3.73 -1.83 -14.32
CA LEU A 70 -4.41 -1.18 -15.42
C LEU A 70 -3.98 -1.73 -16.78
N GLY A 71 -2.68 -2.04 -16.93
CA GLY A 71 -2.17 -2.69 -18.15
C GLY A 71 -2.77 -4.09 -18.39
N ALA A 72 -2.98 -4.87 -17.33
CA ALA A 72 -3.60 -6.19 -17.38
C ALA A 72 -5.14 -6.12 -17.53
N GLY A 73 -5.80 -5.16 -16.88
CA GLY A 73 -7.25 -4.96 -16.86
C GLY A 73 -7.82 -4.54 -18.22
N ARG A 74 -7.03 -3.85 -19.05
CA ARG A 74 -7.40 -3.46 -20.42
C ARG A 74 -7.88 -4.63 -21.30
N ARG A 75 -7.40 -5.83 -21.03
CA ARG A 75 -7.78 -7.02 -21.80
C ARG A 75 -9.13 -7.63 -21.39
N ARG A 76 -9.68 -7.22 -20.23
CA ARG A 76 -10.87 -7.83 -19.63
C ARG A 76 -12.06 -6.87 -19.51
N GLY A 77 -11.87 -5.56 -19.74
CA GLY A 77 -12.93 -4.56 -19.65
C GLY A 77 -13.40 -4.21 -18.22
N ASP A 78 -12.74 -4.72 -17.17
CA ASP A 78 -13.10 -4.52 -15.75
C ASP A 78 -12.07 -3.67 -14.97
N GLY A 79 -11.38 -2.77 -15.68
CA GLY A 79 -10.29 -1.95 -15.15
C GLY A 79 -10.57 -1.27 -13.81
N PRO A 80 -11.69 -0.55 -13.60
CA PRO A 80 -12.00 0.08 -12.32
C PRO A 80 -12.16 -0.92 -11.17
N ALA A 81 -12.76 -2.09 -11.41
CA ALA A 81 -12.92 -3.14 -10.41
C ALA A 81 -11.58 -3.80 -10.07
N GLU A 82 -10.72 -4.03 -11.06
CA GLU A 82 -9.35 -4.54 -10.81
C GLU A 82 -8.50 -3.53 -10.03
N LEU A 83 -8.63 -2.24 -10.33
CA LEU A 83 -7.98 -1.16 -9.59
C LEU A 83 -8.42 -1.17 -8.12
N ALA A 84 -9.73 -1.29 -7.85
CA ALA A 84 -10.25 -1.39 -6.51
C ALA A 84 -9.70 -2.62 -5.76
N ARG A 85 -9.74 -3.79 -6.40
CA ARG A 85 -9.19 -5.04 -5.83
C ARG A 85 -7.69 -4.93 -5.52
N TRP A 86 -6.91 -4.32 -6.41
CA TRP A 86 -5.49 -4.06 -6.17
C TRP A 86 -5.29 -3.14 -4.97
N THR A 87 -6.03 -2.02 -4.91
CA THR A 87 -5.92 -1.03 -3.82
C THR A 87 -6.21 -1.68 -2.46
N VAL A 88 -7.27 -2.49 -2.34
CA VAL A 88 -7.58 -3.24 -1.11
C VAL A 88 -6.42 -4.17 -0.73
N ARG A 89 -5.91 -4.96 -1.70
CA ARG A 89 -4.80 -5.89 -1.42
C ARG A 89 -3.53 -5.16 -1.00
N ALA A 90 -3.18 -4.09 -1.70
CA ALA A 90 -1.97 -3.31 -1.42
C ALA A 90 -2.04 -2.64 -0.03
N ALA A 91 -3.17 -2.04 0.31
CA ALA A 91 -3.39 -1.41 1.60
C ALA A 91 -3.32 -2.41 2.75
N ARG A 92 -3.92 -3.59 2.60
CA ARG A 92 -3.87 -4.65 3.63
C ARG A 92 -2.50 -5.32 3.76
N ALA A 93 -1.76 -5.41 2.66
CA ALA A 93 -0.44 -6.02 2.66
C ALA A 93 0.67 -5.11 3.21
N ASN A 94 0.46 -3.80 3.19
CA ASN A 94 1.48 -2.83 3.59
C ASN A 94 0.85 -1.67 4.38
N VAL A 95 1.18 -1.60 5.67
CA VAL A 95 0.67 -0.57 6.60
C VAL A 95 1.03 0.85 6.17
N LEU A 96 2.15 1.05 5.45
CA LEU A 96 2.54 2.35 4.92
C LEU A 96 1.66 2.76 3.74
N VAL A 97 1.26 1.81 2.90
CA VAL A 97 0.29 2.07 1.82
C VAL A 97 -1.07 2.42 2.41
N MET A 98 -1.51 1.72 3.46
CA MET A 98 -2.73 2.07 4.19
C MET A 98 -2.66 3.51 4.73
N ALA A 99 -1.56 3.87 5.40
CA ALA A 99 -1.37 5.22 5.95
C ALA A 99 -1.32 6.29 4.85
N LEU A 100 -0.65 6.03 3.73
CA LEU A 100 -0.61 6.93 2.58
C LEU A 100 -1.99 7.18 1.97
N LEU A 101 -2.82 6.15 1.88
CA LEU A 101 -4.15 6.25 1.29
C LEU A 101 -5.20 6.89 2.21
N THR A 102 -5.03 6.75 3.52
CA THR A 102 -6.01 7.21 4.52
C THR A 102 -5.59 8.49 5.23
N GLY A 103 -4.28 8.82 5.23
CA GLY A 103 -3.71 9.91 6.03
C GLY A 103 -3.58 9.56 7.52
N VAL A 104 -3.89 8.33 7.92
CA VAL A 104 -3.83 7.92 9.32
C VAL A 104 -2.45 7.34 9.62
N TRP A 105 -1.62 8.15 10.26
CA TRP A 105 -0.28 7.80 10.71
C TRP A 105 -0.33 7.54 12.21
N GLY A 106 -0.38 6.27 12.60
CA GLY A 106 -0.31 5.91 14.01
C GLY A 106 1.11 6.11 14.57
N GLU A 107 1.25 6.24 15.88
CA GLU A 107 2.55 6.38 16.58
C GLU A 107 3.55 5.26 16.27
N HIS A 108 3.07 4.15 15.73
CA HIS A 108 3.90 3.00 15.40
C HIS A 108 4.52 3.06 14.01
N LEU A 109 4.10 4.01 13.16
CA LEU A 109 4.59 4.15 11.79
C LEU A 109 5.62 5.28 11.67
N PRO A 110 6.55 5.18 10.71
CA PRO A 110 7.36 6.32 10.33
C PRO A 110 6.43 7.37 9.73
N GLY A 111 6.35 8.55 10.33
CA GLY A 111 5.58 9.66 9.75
C GLY A 111 6.11 10.06 8.37
N PRO A 112 5.34 10.82 7.59
CA PRO A 112 5.78 11.30 6.28
C PRO A 112 7.04 12.18 6.35
N GLY A 113 7.41 12.70 7.52
CA GLY A 113 8.63 13.47 7.79
C GLY A 113 8.83 14.65 6.82
N ASP A 114 9.61 15.64 7.24
CA ASP A 114 10.09 16.64 6.29
C ASP A 114 11.21 16.04 5.43
N PRO A 115 11.29 16.40 4.14
CA PRO A 115 12.39 15.95 3.28
C PRO A 115 13.73 16.42 3.86
N PRO A 116 14.79 15.58 3.81
CA PRO A 116 16.06 15.81 4.53
C PRO A 116 16.78 17.12 4.16
N ASP A 117 16.45 17.75 3.05
CA ASP A 117 17.16 18.95 2.54
C ASP A 117 16.32 20.24 2.49
N GLY A 118 15.13 20.28 3.09
CA GLY A 118 14.27 21.47 3.07
C GLY A 118 13.84 21.95 1.67
N ARG A 119 14.20 21.24 0.62
CA ARG A 119 13.82 21.52 -0.77
C ARG A 119 12.45 20.95 -1.08
N ARG A 120 11.48 21.80 -1.12
CA ARG A 120 10.03 21.51 -1.18
C ARG A 120 9.49 21.03 -2.52
N THR A 121 10.27 20.75 -3.55
CA THR A 121 9.69 20.68 -4.90
C THR A 121 9.64 19.31 -5.57
N ASP A 122 10.52 18.35 -5.24
CA ASP A 122 10.51 17.07 -6.00
C ASP A 122 10.49 15.81 -5.12
N THR A 123 10.58 15.96 -3.81
CA THR A 123 10.68 14.87 -2.84
C THR A 123 9.51 14.79 -1.86
N ALA A 124 8.55 15.72 -1.92
CA ALA A 124 7.38 15.69 -1.04
C ALA A 124 6.55 14.42 -1.28
N LEU A 125 6.13 13.79 -0.19
CA LEU A 125 5.22 12.66 -0.27
C LEU A 125 3.81 13.17 -0.62
N PRO A 126 3.08 12.48 -1.50
CA PRO A 126 1.73 12.88 -1.84
C PRO A 126 0.81 12.77 -0.62
N THR A 127 -0.05 13.75 -0.44
CA THR A 127 -1.19 13.66 0.46
C THR A 127 -2.15 12.57 -0.03
N PRO A 128 -3.05 12.05 0.81
CA PRO A 128 -4.06 11.06 0.40
C PRO A 128 -4.88 11.52 -0.80
N THR A 129 -5.28 12.80 -0.81
CA THR A 129 -6.06 13.37 -1.93
C THR A 129 -5.25 13.41 -3.22
N GLU A 130 -4.00 13.86 -3.15
CA GLU A 130 -3.10 13.89 -4.31
C GLU A 130 -2.81 12.47 -4.83
N LEU A 131 -2.59 11.51 -3.94
CA LEU A 131 -2.36 10.12 -4.33
C LEU A 131 -3.58 9.51 -5.03
N LEU A 132 -4.79 9.73 -4.52
CA LEU A 132 -6.02 9.26 -5.15
C LEU A 132 -6.25 9.94 -6.51
N THR A 133 -5.97 11.24 -6.62
CA THR A 133 -6.03 11.98 -7.89
C THR A 133 -5.04 11.40 -8.91
N LEU A 134 -3.79 11.18 -8.51
CA LEU A 134 -2.78 10.54 -9.36
C LEU A 134 -3.22 9.17 -9.87
N VAL A 135 -3.81 8.36 -9.01
CA VAL A 135 -4.29 7.01 -9.38
C VAL A 135 -5.47 7.09 -10.34
N ARG A 136 -6.44 7.98 -10.07
CA ARG A 136 -7.58 8.23 -10.96
C ARG A 136 -7.13 8.67 -12.34
N ASP A 137 -6.23 9.64 -12.41
CA ASP A 137 -5.76 10.20 -13.67
C ASP A 137 -4.98 9.17 -14.51
N ARG A 138 -4.16 8.32 -13.85
CA ARG A 138 -3.52 7.17 -14.50
C ARG A 138 -4.54 6.17 -15.02
N ALA A 139 -5.60 5.90 -14.27
CA ALA A 139 -6.67 5.00 -14.69
C ALA A 139 -7.40 5.55 -15.91
N VAL A 140 -7.76 6.84 -15.94
CA VAL A 140 -8.38 7.50 -17.08
C VAL A 140 -7.46 7.44 -18.30
N ALA A 141 -6.17 7.74 -18.15
CA ALA A 141 -5.20 7.69 -19.24
C ALA A 141 -5.00 6.28 -19.79
N ALA A 142 -5.03 5.25 -18.93
CA ALA A 142 -4.86 3.87 -19.33
C ALA A 142 -6.12 3.28 -19.98
N LEU A 143 -7.29 3.49 -19.37
CA LEU A 143 -8.55 2.86 -19.77
C LEU A 143 -9.31 3.65 -20.84
N GLY A 144 -9.11 4.98 -20.94
CA GLY A 144 -9.74 5.81 -21.95
C GLY A 144 -9.32 5.50 -23.41
N ARG A 145 -8.30 4.64 -23.59
CA ARG A 145 -7.85 4.14 -24.90
C ARG A 145 -8.57 2.86 -25.34
N GLU A 146 -9.57 2.41 -24.59
CA GLU A 146 -10.37 1.23 -24.94
C GLU A 146 -11.29 1.54 -26.13
N VAL A 147 -11.68 0.49 -26.85
CA VAL A 147 -12.62 0.60 -27.99
C VAL A 147 -13.88 -0.18 -27.61
N PRO A 148 -15.08 0.45 -27.63
CA PRO A 148 -15.34 1.86 -27.92
C PRO A 148 -14.80 2.82 -26.82
N PRO A 149 -14.41 4.05 -27.18
CA PRO A 149 -13.93 5.02 -26.20
C PRO A 149 -15.04 5.39 -25.21
N ARG A 150 -14.69 5.43 -23.91
CA ARG A 150 -15.58 5.88 -22.84
C ARG A 150 -15.45 7.39 -22.66
N ASP A 151 -16.52 8.03 -22.20
CA ASP A 151 -16.43 9.41 -21.74
C ASP A 151 -15.40 9.53 -20.61
N PRO A 152 -14.36 10.38 -20.76
CA PRO A 152 -13.33 10.55 -19.75
C PRO A 152 -13.87 10.99 -18.39
N ALA A 153 -14.94 11.81 -18.37
CA ALA A 153 -15.54 12.29 -17.12
C ALA A 153 -16.30 11.18 -16.39
N GLU A 154 -17.06 10.36 -17.11
CA GLU A 154 -17.73 9.17 -16.56
C GLU A 154 -16.73 8.14 -16.04
N LEU A 155 -15.67 7.91 -16.81
CA LEU A 155 -14.60 6.99 -16.39
C LEU A 155 -13.87 7.48 -15.14
N ALA A 156 -13.58 8.80 -15.06
CA ALA A 156 -12.97 9.41 -13.88
C ALA A 156 -13.84 9.23 -12.64
N LEU A 157 -15.14 9.49 -12.75
CA LEU A 157 -16.11 9.30 -11.67
C LEU A 157 -16.17 7.83 -11.23
N THR A 158 -16.24 6.91 -12.19
CA THR A 158 -16.27 5.47 -11.91
C THR A 158 -15.02 5.00 -11.18
N CYS A 159 -13.84 5.45 -11.62
CA CYS A 159 -12.57 5.14 -10.95
C CYS A 159 -12.51 5.74 -9.53
N GLU A 160 -12.98 6.98 -9.35
CA GLU A 160 -13.01 7.61 -8.03
C GLU A 160 -13.93 6.87 -7.06
N ILE A 161 -15.14 6.50 -7.49
CA ILE A 161 -16.07 5.69 -6.69
C ILE A 161 -15.43 4.35 -6.32
N ALA A 162 -14.82 3.66 -7.29
CA ALA A 162 -14.16 2.38 -7.08
C ALA A 162 -13.01 2.49 -6.05
N LEU A 163 -12.21 3.56 -6.10
CA LEU A 163 -11.14 3.81 -5.15
C LEU A 163 -11.67 4.11 -3.74
N ARG A 164 -12.73 4.93 -3.61
CA ARG A 164 -13.35 5.24 -2.31
C ARG A 164 -13.97 3.99 -1.68
N LEU A 165 -14.64 3.15 -2.46
CA LEU A 165 -15.14 1.86 -1.99
C LEU A 165 -13.99 0.93 -1.57
N ALA A 166 -12.89 0.90 -2.32
CA ALA A 166 -11.71 0.13 -1.95
C ALA A 166 -11.14 0.55 -0.60
N LEU A 167 -11.09 1.85 -0.30
CA LEU A 167 -10.66 2.36 1.02
C LEU A 167 -11.62 1.92 2.12
N SER A 168 -12.94 1.98 1.90
CA SER A 168 -13.92 1.48 2.85
C SER A 168 -13.70 0.00 3.16
N TYR A 169 -13.52 -0.85 2.12
CA TYR A 169 -13.22 -2.27 2.30
C TYR A 169 -11.85 -2.53 2.93
N ALA A 170 -10.87 -1.67 2.72
CA ALA A 170 -9.55 -1.83 3.33
C ALA A 170 -9.60 -1.58 4.84
N LEU A 171 -10.38 -0.58 5.27
CA LEU A 171 -10.56 -0.19 6.67
C LEU A 171 -11.51 -1.12 7.43
N VAL A 172 -12.60 -1.48 6.80
CA VAL A 172 -13.65 -2.36 7.36
C VAL A 172 -13.76 -3.60 6.48
N PRO A 173 -13.10 -4.71 6.81
CA PRO A 173 -13.24 -5.94 6.06
C PRO A 173 -14.71 -6.40 6.09
N ALA A 174 -15.28 -6.70 4.92
CA ALA A 174 -16.56 -7.37 4.87
C ALA A 174 -16.42 -8.78 5.43
N ASP A 175 -17.37 -9.21 6.25
CA ASP A 175 -17.51 -10.62 6.59
C ASP A 175 -17.73 -11.40 5.29
N PRO A 176 -17.12 -12.58 5.13
CA PRO A 176 -17.41 -13.41 3.99
C PRO A 176 -18.91 -13.74 4.03
N VAL A 177 -19.68 -13.18 3.10
CA VAL A 177 -21.08 -13.55 2.92
C VAL A 177 -21.08 -15.03 2.56
N ALA A 178 -21.49 -15.88 3.50
CA ALA A 178 -21.67 -17.30 3.22
C ALA A 178 -22.65 -17.41 2.05
N PRO A 179 -22.34 -18.17 0.99
CA PRO A 179 -23.26 -18.36 -0.10
C PRO A 179 -24.58 -18.93 0.45
N PRO A 180 -25.74 -18.43 0.03
CA PRO A 180 -27.02 -18.93 0.50
C PRO A 180 -27.11 -20.42 0.17
N GLY A 181 -27.21 -21.28 1.20
CA GLY A 181 -27.41 -22.72 1.03
C GLY A 181 -26.37 -23.67 1.62
N VAL A 182 -25.27 -23.18 2.19
CA VAL A 182 -24.34 -24.05 2.93
C VAL A 182 -24.65 -23.96 4.42
N SER A 183 -25.63 -24.74 4.87
CA SER A 183 -25.82 -25.01 6.31
C SER A 183 -24.55 -25.65 6.85
N ALA A 184 -23.92 -25.02 7.82
CA ALA A 184 -22.78 -25.62 8.52
C ALA A 184 -23.23 -26.96 9.13
N PRO A 185 -22.44 -28.04 9.01
CA PRO A 185 -22.78 -29.31 9.65
C PRO A 185 -22.84 -29.09 11.16
N ASN A 186 -24.00 -29.42 11.74
CA ASN A 186 -24.30 -29.34 13.15
C ASN A 186 -23.28 -30.17 13.97
N ARG A 187 -22.34 -29.54 14.62
CA ARG A 187 -21.32 -30.17 15.49
C ARG A 187 -21.87 -30.55 16.88
N THR A 188 -23.15 -30.81 16.99
CA THR A 188 -23.77 -31.18 18.27
C THR A 188 -24.39 -32.56 18.26
N ALA A 189 -23.62 -33.62 17.93
CA ALA A 189 -24.07 -35.01 18.13
C ALA A 189 -22.87 -35.96 18.28
N ALA A 190 -22.02 -35.77 19.28
CA ALA A 190 -21.04 -36.78 19.68
C ALA A 190 -20.63 -36.61 21.15
N ALA A 191 -21.60 -36.60 22.06
CA ALA A 191 -21.33 -36.74 23.47
C ALA A 191 -22.55 -37.34 24.20
N ARG A 192 -22.88 -38.61 23.92
CA ARG A 192 -23.67 -39.49 24.81
C ARG A 192 -23.74 -40.88 24.20
N SER A 193 -22.80 -41.76 24.56
CA SER A 193 -22.98 -43.19 24.73
C SER A 193 -21.68 -43.81 25.24
N HIS A 194 -21.49 -43.80 26.52
CA HIS A 194 -20.84 -44.90 27.24
C HIS A 194 -21.35 -44.85 28.68
N ARG A 195 -22.32 -45.72 28.91
CA ARG A 195 -22.53 -46.45 30.16
C ARG A 195 -22.80 -47.90 29.78
#